data_c7a3dc239a3a0fc18a6f0fab0cb221dc
#
_entry.id   c7a3dc239a3a0fc18a6f0fab0cb221dc
#
_cell.length_a   1.000
_cell.length_b   1.000
_cell.length_c   1.000
_cell.angle_alpha   90.00
_cell.angle_beta   90.00
_cell.angle_gamma   90.00
#
_symmetry.space_group_name_H-M   'P 1'
#
loop_
_entity.id
_entity.type
_entity.pdbx_description
1 polymer ?
#
loop_
_entity_poly.entity_id
_entity_poly.type
_entity_poly.pdbx_seq_one_letter_code
_entity_poly.pdbx_strand_id
1 'polypeptide(L)'
;RLVLRAGIKDKSINWVCVNDVTDAKTLAHLFKYDSVHGKYNGTVEHTDDSLVIDGRKIKVLSVLEPTKLPWKDMKIDVVVESTGKFTDRESVQQHLNAGAKKVLISAPAKNPDITIVMGVNDKMYDKKKHHIVSNASCTTNCLAPVVKVLHDNFGVKRGFMTTIHAYTADKSLL
;
A
#
# COMPACT_ATOMS: atom_id res chain seq x y z
N ARG A 1 0.05 6.30 -4.48
CA ARG A 1 1.05 7.02 -5.30
C ARG A 1 2.47 6.55 -5.03
N LEU A 2 2.95 6.59 -3.77
CA LEU A 2 4.35 6.30 -3.44
C LEU A 2 4.75 4.85 -3.69
N VAL A 3 3.86 3.89 -3.43
CA VAL A 3 4.09 2.47 -3.73
C VAL A 3 4.35 2.28 -5.24
N LEU A 4 3.52 2.88 -6.09
CA LEU A 4 3.72 2.83 -7.55
C LEU A 4 5.04 3.49 -7.95
N ARG A 5 5.38 4.66 -7.37
CA ARG A 5 6.67 5.34 -7.65
C ARG A 5 7.87 4.49 -7.26
N ALA A 6 7.81 3.82 -6.12
CA ALA A 6 8.89 2.96 -5.64
C ALA A 6 9.07 1.72 -6.52
N GLY A 7 7.97 1.13 -6.98
CA GLY A 7 8.01 -0.14 -7.70
C GLY A 7 7.93 -0.06 -9.22
N ILE A 8 7.72 1.13 -9.83
CA ILE A 8 7.46 1.24 -11.27
C ILE A 8 8.62 0.75 -12.15
N LYS A 9 9.84 0.86 -11.65
CA LYS A 9 11.04 0.40 -12.35
C LYS A 9 11.36 -1.08 -12.13
N ASP A 10 10.71 -1.72 -11.17
CA ASP A 10 10.89 -3.14 -10.91
C ASP A 10 10.19 -3.97 -12.01
N LYS A 11 10.99 -4.75 -12.74
CA LYS A 11 10.51 -5.58 -13.85
C LYS A 11 9.77 -6.84 -13.37
N SER A 12 9.90 -7.20 -12.09
CA SER A 12 9.18 -8.34 -11.51
C SER A 12 7.71 -8.01 -11.19
N ILE A 13 7.37 -6.72 -11.18
CA ILE A 13 6.01 -6.25 -10.89
C ILE A 13 5.33 -5.80 -12.19
N ASN A 14 4.19 -6.41 -12.46
CA ASN A 14 3.29 -5.99 -13.53
C ASN A 14 2.18 -5.09 -12.96
N TRP A 15 2.29 -3.79 -13.18
CA TRP A 15 1.29 -2.80 -12.78
C TRP A 15 0.13 -2.80 -13.77
N VAL A 16 -0.97 -3.44 -13.42
CA VAL A 16 -2.11 -3.66 -14.32
C VAL A 16 -3.05 -2.46 -14.34
N CYS A 17 -3.45 -1.99 -13.15
CA CYS A 17 -4.37 -0.89 -13.02
C CYS A 17 -4.22 -0.17 -11.67
N VAL A 18 -4.79 1.03 -11.62
CA VAL A 18 -5.07 1.78 -10.38
C VAL A 18 -6.56 2.05 -10.32
N ASN A 19 -7.12 2.04 -9.12
CA ASN A 19 -8.51 2.44 -8.87
C ASN A 19 -8.51 3.66 -7.96
N ASP A 20 -9.08 4.75 -8.41
CA ASP A 20 -9.16 6.00 -7.66
C ASP A 20 -10.45 6.74 -8.03
N VAL A 21 -10.91 7.63 -7.18
CA VAL A 21 -12.11 8.45 -7.42
C VAL A 21 -11.85 9.64 -8.36
N THR A 22 -10.58 9.91 -8.66
CA THR A 22 -10.18 11.01 -9.55
C THR A 22 -9.79 10.51 -10.95
N ASP A 23 -9.66 11.42 -11.90
CA ASP A 23 -9.37 11.12 -13.29
C ASP A 23 -7.88 10.86 -13.57
N ALA A 24 -7.60 10.25 -14.73
CA ALA A 24 -6.26 9.88 -15.15
C ALA A 24 -5.30 11.08 -15.28
N LYS A 25 -5.79 12.24 -15.72
CA LYS A 25 -5.01 13.48 -15.87
C LYS A 25 -4.50 13.95 -14.51
N THR A 26 -5.40 14.02 -13.53
CA THR A 26 -5.07 14.41 -12.16
C THR A 26 -4.10 13.41 -11.52
N LEU A 27 -4.33 12.10 -11.70
CA LEU A 27 -3.42 11.06 -11.21
C LEU A 27 -2.03 11.15 -11.84
N ALA A 28 -1.94 11.43 -13.14
CA ALA A 28 -0.66 11.64 -13.82
C ALA A 28 0.10 12.84 -13.23
N HIS A 29 -0.61 13.96 -12.99
CA HIS A 29 -0.01 15.12 -12.34
C HIS A 29 0.50 14.79 -10.94
N LEU A 30 -0.32 14.16 -10.10
CA LEU A 30 0.03 13.76 -8.75
C LEU A 30 1.15 12.71 -8.71
N PHE A 31 1.26 11.85 -9.70
CA PHE A 31 2.38 10.93 -9.83
C PHE A 31 3.67 11.66 -10.20
N LYS A 32 3.60 12.62 -11.13
CA LYS A 32 4.75 13.36 -11.65
C LYS A 32 5.37 14.27 -10.59
N TYR A 33 4.53 14.95 -9.79
CA TYR A 33 4.98 15.95 -8.83
C TYR A 33 4.70 15.51 -7.40
N ASP A 34 5.71 15.60 -6.54
CA ASP A 34 5.61 15.31 -5.13
C ASP A 34 6.44 16.32 -4.34
N SER A 35 5.84 16.88 -3.29
CA SER A 35 6.48 17.95 -2.49
C SER A 35 7.66 17.45 -1.67
N VAL A 36 7.67 16.17 -1.29
CA VAL A 36 8.73 15.56 -0.48
C VAL A 36 9.75 14.84 -1.35
N HIS A 37 9.27 14.00 -2.28
CA HIS A 37 10.11 13.16 -3.13
C HIS A 37 10.49 13.80 -4.47
N GLY A 38 10.06 15.04 -4.69
CA GLY A 38 10.37 15.80 -5.89
C GLY A 38 9.69 15.30 -7.16
N LYS A 39 10.06 15.89 -8.27
CA LYS A 39 9.53 15.51 -9.59
C LYS A 39 10.02 14.13 -10.00
N TYR A 40 9.11 13.32 -10.57
CA TYR A 40 9.48 12.02 -11.12
C TYR A 40 10.45 12.18 -12.29
N ASN A 41 11.56 11.44 -12.24
CA ASN A 41 12.56 11.46 -13.29
C ASN A 41 12.24 10.39 -14.36
N GLY A 42 11.37 10.74 -15.28
CA GLY A 42 10.88 9.89 -16.35
C GLY A 42 9.69 10.53 -17.04
N THR A 43 9.12 9.84 -18.03
CA THR A 43 7.93 10.30 -18.76
C THR A 43 6.67 9.95 -18.01
N VAL A 44 5.74 10.90 -17.90
CA VAL A 44 4.41 10.68 -17.32
C VAL A 44 3.40 11.36 -18.22
N GLU A 45 2.58 10.54 -18.84
CA GLU A 45 1.53 10.93 -19.75
C GLU A 45 0.21 10.27 -19.30
N HIS A 46 -0.88 10.62 -19.92
CA HIS A 46 -2.19 10.01 -19.66
C HIS A 46 -3.02 9.92 -20.94
N THR A 47 -3.93 8.99 -20.96
CA THR A 47 -5.11 8.95 -21.84
C THR A 47 -6.35 9.19 -20.99
N ASP A 48 -7.53 9.13 -21.57
CA ASP A 48 -8.79 9.32 -20.82
C ASP A 48 -8.97 8.26 -19.71
N ASP A 49 -8.46 7.03 -19.94
CA ASP A 49 -8.65 5.87 -19.07
C ASP A 49 -7.35 5.25 -18.53
N SER A 50 -6.21 5.89 -18.73
CA SER A 50 -4.94 5.27 -18.37
C SER A 50 -3.84 6.27 -18.02
N LEU A 51 -2.95 5.85 -17.12
CA LEU A 51 -1.64 6.46 -16.93
C LEU A 51 -0.64 5.81 -17.90
N VAL A 52 0.28 6.60 -18.45
CA VAL A 52 1.41 6.10 -19.23
C VAL A 52 2.70 6.58 -18.57
N ILE A 53 3.40 5.66 -17.91
CA ILE A 53 4.61 5.96 -17.14
C ILE A 53 5.78 5.22 -17.78
N ASP A 54 6.78 5.95 -18.26
CA ASP A 54 7.93 5.39 -18.99
C ASP A 54 7.51 4.40 -20.09
N GLY A 55 6.43 4.73 -20.82
CA GLY A 55 5.85 3.90 -21.87
C GLY A 55 4.97 2.74 -21.38
N ARG A 56 4.85 2.49 -20.08
CA ARG A 56 3.95 1.48 -19.52
C ARG A 56 2.56 2.05 -19.35
N LYS A 57 1.57 1.43 -19.99
CA LYS A 57 0.16 1.80 -19.86
C LYS A 57 -0.46 1.09 -18.65
N ILE A 58 -1.02 1.85 -17.71
CA ILE A 58 -1.66 1.38 -16.49
C ILE A 58 -3.10 1.89 -16.54
N LYS A 59 -4.09 0.99 -16.55
CA LYS A 59 -5.50 1.35 -16.62
C LYS A 59 -5.95 2.10 -15.37
N VAL A 60 -6.77 3.12 -15.54
CA VAL A 60 -7.41 3.85 -14.44
C VAL A 60 -8.86 3.41 -14.34
N LEU A 61 -9.25 2.96 -13.17
CA LEU A 61 -10.63 2.63 -12.80
C LEU A 61 -11.15 3.68 -11.81
N SER A 62 -12.47 3.87 -11.78
CA SER A 62 -13.13 4.76 -10.82
C SER A 62 -14.36 4.06 -10.23
N VAL A 63 -14.11 3.02 -9.43
CA VAL A 63 -15.14 2.17 -8.82
C VAL A 63 -15.08 2.33 -7.30
N LEU A 64 -16.17 2.77 -6.70
CA LEU A 64 -16.27 3.03 -5.25
C LEU A 64 -16.39 1.76 -4.43
N GLU A 65 -17.13 0.78 -4.93
CA GLU A 65 -17.41 -0.47 -4.22
C GLU A 65 -16.38 -1.54 -4.60
N PRO A 66 -15.55 -2.02 -3.66
CA PRO A 66 -14.51 -3.01 -3.96
C PRO A 66 -15.05 -4.32 -4.58
N THR A 67 -16.28 -4.71 -4.25
CA THR A 67 -16.92 -5.92 -4.80
C THR A 67 -17.20 -5.85 -6.30
N LYS A 68 -17.31 -4.62 -6.86
CA LYS A 68 -17.56 -4.38 -8.28
C LYS A 68 -16.27 -4.22 -9.11
N LEU A 69 -15.12 -4.30 -8.47
CA LEU A 69 -13.83 -4.20 -9.15
C LEU A 69 -13.55 -5.46 -9.96
N PRO A 70 -13.06 -5.34 -11.21
CA PRO A 70 -12.91 -6.47 -12.13
C PRO A 70 -11.62 -7.27 -11.89
N TRP A 71 -11.27 -7.56 -10.64
CA TRP A 71 -10.00 -8.20 -10.29
C TRP A 71 -9.84 -9.59 -10.89
N LYS A 72 -10.93 -10.36 -10.95
CA LYS A 72 -10.95 -11.70 -11.56
C LYS A 72 -10.65 -11.62 -13.06
N ASP A 73 -11.33 -10.73 -13.79
CA ASP A 73 -11.20 -10.59 -15.24
C ASP A 73 -9.83 -10.05 -15.63
N MET A 74 -9.29 -9.15 -14.81
CA MET A 74 -7.95 -8.58 -14.98
C MET A 74 -6.83 -9.46 -14.42
N LYS A 75 -7.17 -10.63 -13.85
CA LYS A 75 -6.22 -11.61 -13.27
C LYS A 75 -5.27 -10.99 -12.24
N ILE A 76 -5.83 -10.18 -11.33
CA ILE A 76 -5.03 -9.49 -10.31
C ILE A 76 -4.53 -10.47 -9.26
N ASP A 77 -3.22 -10.54 -9.09
CA ASP A 77 -2.61 -11.34 -8.02
C ASP A 77 -2.64 -10.62 -6.68
N VAL A 78 -2.28 -9.34 -6.66
CA VAL A 78 -2.18 -8.54 -5.42
C VAL A 78 -2.86 -7.19 -5.60
N VAL A 79 -3.72 -6.84 -4.66
CA VAL A 79 -4.25 -5.48 -4.50
C VAL A 79 -3.46 -4.78 -3.40
N VAL A 80 -2.95 -3.59 -3.67
CA VAL A 80 -2.42 -2.71 -2.63
C VAL A 80 -3.53 -1.76 -2.21
N GLU A 81 -4.13 -2.02 -1.05
CA GLU A 81 -5.16 -1.17 -0.47
C GLU A 81 -4.51 0.03 0.23
N SER A 82 -4.65 1.19 -0.36
CA SER A 82 -4.00 2.42 0.12
C SER A 82 -4.98 3.58 0.31
N THR A 83 -6.29 3.29 0.41
CA THR A 83 -7.31 4.33 0.59
C THR A 83 -7.39 4.84 2.02
N GLY A 84 -6.93 4.04 2.99
CA GLY A 84 -7.12 4.30 4.42
C GLY A 84 -8.54 4.07 4.92
N LYS A 85 -9.48 3.66 4.05
CA LYS A 85 -10.89 3.40 4.39
C LYS A 85 -11.15 1.94 4.73
N PHE A 86 -10.54 1.03 3.98
CA PHE A 86 -10.70 -0.41 4.12
C PHE A 86 -9.51 -0.98 4.90
N THR A 87 -9.62 -0.93 6.23
CA THR A 87 -8.52 -1.31 7.14
C THR A 87 -8.88 -2.45 8.09
N ASP A 88 -10.06 -3.01 7.99
CA ASP A 88 -10.48 -4.19 8.72
C ASP A 88 -10.67 -5.39 7.77
N ARG A 89 -10.62 -6.59 8.35
CA ARG A 89 -10.76 -7.85 7.60
C ARG A 89 -12.01 -7.90 6.72
N GLU A 90 -13.15 -7.47 7.25
CA GLU A 90 -14.43 -7.59 6.56
C GLU A 90 -14.48 -6.71 5.32
N SER A 91 -14.08 -5.45 5.45
CA SER A 91 -14.04 -4.51 4.34
C SER A 91 -13.02 -4.92 3.27
N VAL A 92 -11.85 -5.43 3.67
CA VAL A 92 -10.78 -5.86 2.76
C VAL A 92 -11.11 -7.17 2.06
N GLN A 93 -11.88 -8.07 2.70
CA GLN A 93 -12.33 -9.32 2.10
C GLN A 93 -13.08 -9.10 0.78
N GLN A 94 -13.69 -7.94 0.59
CA GLN A 94 -14.36 -7.57 -0.65
C GLN A 94 -13.44 -7.63 -1.87
N HIS A 95 -12.16 -7.28 -1.74
CA HIS A 95 -11.19 -7.41 -2.84
C HIS A 95 -10.90 -8.86 -3.19
N LEU A 96 -10.82 -9.75 -2.19
CA LEU A 96 -10.66 -11.19 -2.43
C LEU A 96 -11.91 -11.77 -3.10
N ASN A 97 -13.09 -11.35 -2.66
CA ASN A 97 -14.38 -11.76 -3.26
C ASN A 97 -14.49 -11.28 -4.72
N ALA A 98 -13.93 -10.11 -5.05
CA ALA A 98 -13.85 -9.59 -6.42
C ALA A 98 -12.82 -10.33 -7.30
N GLY A 99 -12.02 -11.25 -6.72
CA GLY A 99 -11.12 -12.13 -7.43
C GLY A 99 -9.63 -11.84 -7.30
N ALA A 100 -9.22 -10.91 -6.45
CA ALA A 100 -7.81 -10.75 -6.09
C ALA A 100 -7.34 -11.96 -5.27
N LYS A 101 -6.09 -12.38 -5.45
CA LYS A 101 -5.54 -13.50 -4.67
C LYS A 101 -5.04 -13.07 -3.30
N LYS A 102 -4.58 -11.83 -3.19
CA LYS A 102 -4.05 -11.24 -1.95
C LYS A 102 -4.35 -9.76 -1.87
N VAL A 103 -4.40 -9.24 -0.64
CA VAL A 103 -4.49 -7.81 -0.37
C VAL A 103 -3.38 -7.41 0.59
N LEU A 104 -2.64 -6.38 0.23
CA LEU A 104 -1.65 -5.70 1.06
C LEU A 104 -2.22 -4.34 1.49
N ILE A 105 -2.47 -4.17 2.78
CA ILE A 105 -2.99 -2.94 3.36
C ILE A 105 -1.82 -2.06 3.76
N SER A 106 -1.71 -0.86 3.18
CA SER A 106 -0.64 0.10 3.49
C SER A 106 -0.91 0.93 4.74
N ALA A 107 -1.56 0.34 5.73
CA ALA A 107 -1.97 0.97 6.99
C ALA A 107 -2.07 -0.10 8.09
N PRO A 108 -2.17 0.30 9.38
CA PRO A 108 -2.57 -0.62 10.44
C PRO A 108 -3.92 -1.25 10.09
N ALA A 109 -4.03 -2.55 10.26
CA ALA A 109 -5.26 -3.26 9.95
C ALA A 109 -5.83 -3.97 11.17
N LYS A 110 -7.17 -4.07 11.20
CA LYS A 110 -7.89 -4.81 12.21
C LYS A 110 -8.11 -6.25 11.72
N ASN A 111 -7.59 -7.21 12.50
CA ASN A 111 -7.67 -8.65 12.22
C ASN A 111 -7.13 -9.08 10.82
N PRO A 112 -5.94 -8.62 10.36
CA PRO A 112 -5.31 -9.18 9.18
C PRO A 112 -4.84 -10.62 9.45
N ASP A 113 -4.44 -11.36 8.41
CA ASP A 113 -3.80 -12.67 8.62
C ASP A 113 -2.42 -12.50 9.26
N ILE A 114 -1.71 -11.45 8.88
CA ILE A 114 -0.42 -11.06 9.47
C ILE A 114 -0.18 -9.57 9.30
N THR A 115 0.50 -8.99 10.31
CA THR A 115 1.08 -7.64 10.20
C THR A 115 2.58 -7.77 10.06
N ILE A 116 3.17 -7.17 9.01
CA ILE A 116 4.58 -7.30 8.68
C ILE A 116 5.29 -5.95 8.78
N VAL A 117 6.46 -5.99 9.42
CA VAL A 117 7.46 -4.92 9.35
C VAL A 117 8.71 -5.53 8.72
N MET A 118 9.14 -4.96 7.59
CA MET A 118 10.31 -5.45 6.86
C MET A 118 11.57 -5.40 7.72
N GLY A 119 12.38 -6.46 7.67
CA GLY A 119 13.57 -6.61 8.50
C GLY A 119 13.31 -7.03 9.97
N VAL A 120 12.04 -7.06 10.39
CA VAL A 120 11.66 -7.48 11.75
C VAL A 120 11.04 -8.87 11.74
N ASN A 121 9.94 -9.06 11.04
CA ASN A 121 9.19 -10.30 11.01
C ASN A 121 8.73 -10.76 9.62
N ASP A 122 9.30 -10.20 8.57
CA ASP A 122 8.98 -10.52 7.17
C ASP A 122 9.19 -12.02 6.83
N LYS A 123 10.12 -12.69 7.52
CA LYS A 123 10.35 -14.13 7.38
C LYS A 123 9.18 -14.99 7.89
N MET A 124 8.27 -14.42 8.67
CA MET A 124 7.06 -15.13 9.13
C MET A 124 5.96 -15.19 8.06
N TYR A 125 6.14 -14.50 6.93
CA TYR A 125 5.18 -14.53 5.85
C TYR A 125 5.08 -15.92 5.23
N ASP A 126 3.85 -16.47 5.22
CA ASP A 126 3.52 -17.72 4.54
C ASP A 126 2.53 -17.43 3.40
N LYS A 127 2.98 -17.61 2.17
CA LYS A 127 2.18 -17.33 0.97
C LYS A 127 0.92 -18.20 0.86
N LYS A 128 0.85 -19.34 1.56
CA LYS A 128 -0.32 -20.23 1.53
C LYS A 128 -1.38 -19.84 2.56
N LYS A 129 -0.98 -19.18 3.64
CA LYS A 129 -1.86 -18.86 4.77
C LYS A 129 -2.25 -17.39 4.82
N HIS A 130 -1.36 -16.50 4.39
CA HIS A 130 -1.55 -15.07 4.55
C HIS A 130 -2.04 -14.44 3.26
N HIS A 131 -3.33 -14.12 3.19
CA HIS A 131 -3.99 -13.48 2.07
C HIS A 131 -4.28 -12.01 2.31
N ILE A 132 -4.51 -11.62 3.56
CA ILE A 132 -4.71 -10.24 4.00
C ILE A 132 -3.52 -9.85 4.87
N VAL A 133 -2.65 -9.02 4.32
CA VAL A 133 -1.39 -8.61 4.96
C VAL A 133 -1.44 -7.12 5.27
N SER A 134 -1.13 -6.74 6.49
CA SER A 134 -0.95 -5.34 6.86
C SER A 134 0.53 -4.97 6.86
N ASN A 135 0.85 -3.79 6.33
CA ASN A 135 2.18 -3.20 6.39
C ASN A 135 2.44 -2.42 7.70
N ALA A 136 1.61 -2.62 8.73
CA ALA A 136 1.66 -1.91 10.00
C ALA A 136 1.48 -0.38 9.87
N SER A 137 1.72 0.36 10.97
CA SER A 137 1.69 1.81 10.99
C SER A 137 3.04 2.43 10.67
N CYS A 138 3.06 3.72 10.32
CA CYS A 138 4.28 4.51 10.20
C CYS A 138 5.10 4.49 11.49
N THR A 139 4.45 4.64 12.65
CA THR A 139 5.10 4.57 13.98
C THR A 139 5.70 3.19 14.23
N THR A 140 4.99 2.11 13.89
CA THR A 140 5.50 0.75 14.04
C THR A 140 6.69 0.48 13.13
N ASN A 141 6.64 0.93 11.89
CA ASN A 141 7.76 0.79 10.94
C ASN A 141 8.99 1.62 11.37
N CYS A 142 8.80 2.72 12.09
CA CYS A 142 9.89 3.48 12.69
C CYS A 142 10.49 2.77 13.89
N LEU A 143 9.65 2.34 14.84
CA LEU A 143 10.09 1.85 16.16
C LEU A 143 10.60 0.40 16.12
N ALA A 144 9.87 -0.50 15.48
CA ALA A 144 10.13 -1.93 15.57
C ALA A 144 11.53 -2.34 15.09
N PRO A 145 12.07 -1.81 13.98
CA PRO A 145 13.46 -2.12 13.57
C PRO A 145 14.49 -1.65 14.58
N VAL A 146 14.30 -0.46 15.17
CA VAL A 146 15.21 0.09 16.19
C VAL A 146 15.21 -0.79 17.45
N VAL A 147 14.00 -1.11 17.94
CA VAL A 147 13.86 -1.99 19.12
C VAL A 147 14.43 -3.38 18.85
N LYS A 148 14.24 -3.91 17.63
CA LYS A 148 14.82 -5.18 17.25
C LYS A 148 16.35 -5.18 17.35
N VAL A 149 17.00 -4.17 16.81
CA VAL A 149 18.48 -4.04 16.90
C VAL A 149 18.92 -3.96 18.36
N LEU A 150 18.25 -3.16 19.19
CA LEU A 150 18.56 -3.07 20.61
C LEU A 150 18.34 -4.41 21.34
N HIS A 151 17.23 -5.09 21.03
CA HIS A 151 16.90 -6.36 21.66
C HIS A 151 17.90 -7.47 21.30
N ASP A 152 18.23 -7.57 20.03
CA ASP A 152 19.12 -8.62 19.51
C ASP A 152 20.55 -8.47 20.06
N ASN A 153 21.01 -7.23 20.37
CA ASN A 153 22.35 -6.98 20.85
C ASN A 153 22.48 -6.83 22.37
N PHE A 154 21.45 -6.31 23.04
CA PHE A 154 21.53 -5.96 24.46
C PHE A 154 20.42 -6.57 25.32
N GLY A 155 19.39 -7.13 24.74
CA GLY A 155 18.27 -7.72 25.45
C GLY A 155 17.37 -6.67 26.13
N VAL A 156 16.36 -6.17 25.41
CA VAL A 156 15.37 -5.23 25.98
C VAL A 156 14.40 -6.00 26.86
N LYS A 157 14.32 -5.63 28.14
CA LYS A 157 13.36 -6.20 29.12
C LYS A 157 12.07 -5.39 29.18
N ARG A 158 12.15 -4.08 29.14
CA ARG A 158 11.03 -3.14 29.20
C ARG A 158 11.47 -1.76 28.70
N GLY A 159 10.52 -0.93 28.29
CA GLY A 159 10.80 0.44 27.87
C GLY A 159 9.52 1.27 27.80
N PHE A 160 9.69 2.56 27.63
CA PHE A 160 8.61 3.49 27.32
C PHE A 160 8.91 4.15 25.99
N MET A 161 7.86 4.44 25.23
CA MET A 161 7.96 5.12 23.95
C MET A 161 7.13 6.41 23.99
N THR A 162 7.74 7.51 23.58
CA THR A 162 7.06 8.76 23.29
C THR A 162 7.26 9.08 21.82
N THR A 163 6.18 9.41 21.11
CA THR A 163 6.24 9.82 19.71
C THR A 163 5.84 11.28 19.57
N ILE A 164 6.60 12.02 18.77
CA ILE A 164 6.25 13.36 18.28
C ILE A 164 5.92 13.17 16.81
N HIS A 165 4.64 13.30 16.48
CA HIS A 165 4.14 12.88 15.18
C HIS A 165 3.43 14.02 14.47
N ALA A 166 3.71 14.19 13.17
CA ALA A 166 2.94 15.11 12.34
C ALA A 166 1.47 14.66 12.26
N TYR A 167 0.58 15.61 12.09
CA TYR A 167 -0.85 15.32 11.88
C TYR A 167 -1.06 14.44 10.63
N THR A 168 -1.97 13.48 10.74
CA THR A 168 -2.42 12.62 9.65
C THR A 168 -3.96 12.56 9.63
N ALA A 169 -4.56 12.32 8.46
CA ALA A 169 -6.01 12.40 8.26
C ALA A 169 -6.84 11.38 9.06
N ASP A 170 -6.20 10.34 9.59
CA ASP A 170 -6.83 9.32 10.45
C ASP A 170 -6.99 9.75 11.91
N LYS A 171 -6.45 10.93 12.27
CA LYS A 171 -6.56 11.47 13.63
C LYS A 171 -7.70 12.46 13.71
N SER A 172 -8.74 12.09 14.46
CA SER A 172 -9.85 12.99 14.79
C SER A 172 -9.41 13.98 15.85
N LEU A 173 -8.86 15.10 15.43
CA LEU A 173 -8.43 16.17 16.34
C LEU A 173 -9.44 17.31 16.44
N LEU A 174 -10.54 17.28 15.66
CA LEU A 174 -11.64 18.24 15.67
C LEU A 174 -12.96 17.48 15.68
#